data_a9021bae4ecc39381d7eacd681242dfa
#
_entry.id   a9021bae4ecc39381d7eacd681242dfa
#
_cell.length_a   1.000
_cell.length_b   1.000
_cell.length_c   1.000
_cell.angle_alpha   90.00
_cell.angle_beta   90.00
_cell.angle_gamma   90.00
#
_symmetry.space_group_name_H-M   'P 1'
#
loop_
_entity.id
_entity.type
_entity.pdbx_description
1 polymer ?
#
loop_
_entity_poly.entity_id
_entity_poly.type
_entity_poly.pdbx_seq_one_letter_code
_entity_poly.pdbx_strand_id
1 'polypeptide(L)'
;MQSLGFGLKTEAGITTLVAEIVKSSAIEGEKLDTEEVRSSIARKLGIEVAGVPKATREVDGIVEMMLDATRHCDEPLTAERLWGWHAALFPTGRSGLSRITVGAWRTDEHGPMQVVSGPLGHERVHFEGPAAPRVAGEMQRFLDWFNGASTEISPLLIEMDGVLKAAVAHLWFVTIHPFDDGNGRIARAVAELALARADGSKERFYSMSWGIEATRREYYLQLESTQRGSMDITSWLAWFLGCLDRSLDASEALTGAVFRKARLWQRLAEAGANERQRAMLSRMLEPDWVGYLSTAKYATLAKCSHDTALRDIKELVAWGLVARNEAGGRSTSYRVEG
;
A
#
# COMPACT_ATOMS: atom_id res chain seq x y z
N MET A 1 -0.09 2.12 20.43
CA MET A 1 -0.09 0.89 19.64
C MET A 1 0.17 -0.40 20.43
N GLN A 2 0.93 -0.35 21.53
CA GLN A 2 1.22 -1.56 22.36
C GLN A 2 0.01 -2.19 23.07
N SER A 3 -1.13 -1.50 23.16
CA SER A 3 -2.34 -1.96 23.87
C SER A 3 -3.38 -2.68 23.00
N LEU A 4 -3.08 -2.93 21.72
CA LEU A 4 -4.02 -3.56 20.81
C LEU A 4 -3.83 -5.07 20.78
N GLY A 5 -4.95 -5.80 20.83
CA GLY A 5 -4.92 -7.25 20.65
C GLY A 5 -4.28 -7.64 19.32
N PHE A 6 -3.58 -8.76 19.29
CA PHE A 6 -2.83 -9.27 18.12
C PHE A 6 -3.65 -9.23 16.82
N GLY A 7 -4.94 -9.59 16.85
CA GLY A 7 -5.81 -9.59 15.67
C GLY A 7 -6.03 -8.20 15.05
N LEU A 8 -6.03 -7.14 15.87
CA LEU A 8 -6.25 -5.76 15.36
C LEU A 8 -5.03 -5.17 14.69
N LYS A 9 -3.84 -5.47 15.21
CA LYS A 9 -2.58 -5.08 14.55
C LYS A 9 -2.48 -5.75 13.19
N THR A 10 -2.81 -7.04 13.11
CA THR A 10 -2.80 -7.80 11.87
C THR A 10 -3.80 -7.22 10.86
N GLU A 11 -5.03 -6.90 11.26
CA GLU A 11 -6.05 -6.29 10.40
C GLU A 11 -5.60 -4.92 9.87
N ALA A 12 -5.05 -4.06 10.74
CA ALA A 12 -4.52 -2.75 10.34
C ALA A 12 -3.33 -2.91 9.37
N GLY A 13 -2.41 -3.83 9.65
CA GLY A 13 -1.27 -4.13 8.78
C GLY A 13 -1.71 -4.64 7.40
N ILE A 14 -2.69 -5.56 7.35
CA ILE A 14 -3.26 -6.04 6.07
C ILE A 14 -3.90 -4.89 5.30
N THR A 15 -4.70 -4.05 5.96
CA THR A 15 -5.37 -2.91 5.31
C THR A 15 -4.35 -1.94 4.70
N THR A 16 -3.28 -1.64 5.41
CA THR A 16 -2.19 -0.78 4.92
C THR A 16 -1.45 -1.43 3.75
N LEU A 17 -1.14 -2.72 3.83
CA LEU A 17 -0.44 -3.44 2.76
C LEU A 17 -1.30 -3.55 1.50
N VAL A 18 -2.62 -3.75 1.64
CA VAL A 18 -3.57 -3.68 0.51
C VAL A 18 -3.51 -2.31 -0.15
N ALA A 19 -3.56 -1.23 0.65
CA ALA A 19 -3.47 0.13 0.12
C ALA A 19 -2.14 0.36 -0.62
N GLU A 20 -1.01 -0.10 -0.05
CA GLU A 20 0.31 0.01 -0.67
C GLU A 20 0.35 -0.66 -2.04
N ILE A 21 -0.10 -1.91 -2.14
CA ILE A 21 -0.06 -2.69 -3.38
C ILE A 21 -0.98 -2.11 -4.45
N VAL A 22 -2.23 -1.79 -4.08
CA VAL A 22 -3.22 -1.24 -5.02
C VAL A 22 -2.77 0.12 -5.55
N LYS A 23 -2.26 0.99 -4.66
CA LYS A 23 -1.77 2.33 -5.04
C LYS A 23 -0.48 2.27 -5.85
N SER A 24 0.46 1.38 -5.50
CA SER A 24 1.66 1.15 -6.28
C SER A 24 1.34 0.77 -7.74
N SER A 25 0.39 -0.12 -7.95
CA SER A 25 -0.05 -0.51 -9.29
C SER A 25 -0.80 0.63 -10.01
N ALA A 26 -1.63 1.39 -9.29
CA ALA A 26 -2.36 2.53 -9.86
C ALA A 26 -1.43 3.65 -10.35
N ILE A 27 -0.27 3.86 -9.73
CA ILE A 27 0.77 4.78 -10.20
C ILE A 27 1.21 4.41 -11.63
N GLU A 28 1.34 3.12 -11.93
CA GLU A 28 1.69 2.61 -13.27
C GLU A 28 0.48 2.49 -14.23
N GLY A 29 -0.71 2.86 -13.77
CA GLY A 29 -1.95 2.81 -14.56
C GLY A 29 -2.67 1.47 -14.52
N GLU A 30 -2.21 0.52 -13.70
CA GLU A 30 -2.85 -0.77 -13.50
C GLU A 30 -3.89 -0.70 -12.37
N LYS A 31 -5.06 -1.31 -12.60
CA LYS A 31 -6.12 -1.40 -11.59
C LYS A 31 -6.18 -2.83 -11.05
N LEU A 32 -5.86 -2.99 -9.78
CA LEU A 32 -6.03 -4.27 -9.09
C LEU A 32 -7.35 -4.29 -8.31
N ASP A 33 -7.96 -5.48 -8.24
CA ASP A 33 -9.10 -5.71 -7.36
C ASP A 33 -8.63 -5.80 -5.90
N THR A 34 -9.20 -4.96 -5.04
CA THR A 34 -8.82 -4.84 -3.63
C THR A 34 -9.07 -6.13 -2.85
N GLU A 35 -10.14 -6.87 -3.19
CA GLU A 35 -10.49 -8.11 -2.51
C GLU A 35 -9.57 -9.26 -2.95
N GLU A 36 -9.14 -9.30 -4.22
CA GLU A 36 -8.12 -10.24 -4.66
C GLU A 36 -6.78 -10.02 -3.95
N VAL A 37 -6.35 -8.75 -3.82
CA VAL A 37 -5.11 -8.38 -3.11
C VAL A 37 -5.21 -8.79 -1.64
N ARG A 38 -6.32 -8.45 -0.97
CA ARG A 38 -6.58 -8.83 0.42
C ARG A 38 -6.57 -10.34 0.61
N SER A 39 -7.22 -11.07 -0.28
CA SER A 39 -7.27 -12.55 -0.28
C SER A 39 -5.87 -13.17 -0.42
N SER A 40 -5.07 -12.66 -1.35
CA SER A 40 -3.69 -13.12 -1.56
C SER A 40 -2.83 -12.89 -0.33
N ILE A 41 -2.90 -11.69 0.26
CA ILE A 41 -2.17 -11.35 1.50
C ILE A 41 -2.57 -12.31 2.63
N ALA A 42 -3.88 -12.46 2.90
CA ALA A 42 -4.38 -13.31 3.98
C ALA A 42 -3.89 -14.75 3.82
N ARG A 43 -3.99 -15.33 2.62
CA ARG A 43 -3.51 -16.68 2.31
C ARG A 43 -2.01 -16.83 2.56
N LYS A 44 -1.18 -15.89 2.10
CA LYS A 44 0.28 -15.93 2.31
C LYS A 44 0.66 -15.74 3.78
N LEU A 45 -0.20 -15.12 4.57
CA LEU A 45 -0.06 -14.99 6.03
C LEU A 45 -0.62 -16.17 6.83
N GLY A 46 -1.18 -17.19 6.16
CA GLY A 46 -1.80 -18.34 6.83
C GLY A 46 -3.12 -18.01 7.53
N ILE A 47 -3.81 -16.93 7.12
CA ILE A 47 -5.09 -16.52 7.67
C ILE A 47 -6.20 -17.11 6.79
N GLU A 48 -7.05 -17.96 7.37
CA GLU A 48 -8.19 -18.51 6.68
C GLU A 48 -9.27 -17.44 6.49
N VAL A 49 -9.59 -17.16 5.24
CA VAL A 49 -10.69 -16.25 4.85
C VAL A 49 -11.64 -17.02 3.95
N ALA A 50 -12.84 -17.31 4.45
CA ALA A 50 -13.86 -18.02 3.71
C ALA A 50 -14.53 -17.10 2.67
N GLY A 51 -14.79 -17.63 1.46
CA GLY A 51 -15.63 -16.96 0.45
C GLY A 51 -14.93 -15.86 -0.37
N VAL A 52 -13.61 -15.74 -0.32
CA VAL A 52 -12.85 -14.71 -1.08
C VAL A 52 -12.40 -15.25 -2.45
N PRO A 53 -12.35 -14.38 -3.49
CA PRO A 53 -11.91 -14.77 -4.82
C PRO A 53 -10.45 -15.26 -4.81
N LYS A 54 -10.15 -16.20 -5.70
CA LYS A 54 -8.77 -16.65 -5.90
C LYS A 54 -8.02 -15.58 -6.71
N ALA A 55 -6.92 -15.08 -6.15
CA ALA A 55 -6.10 -14.07 -6.81
C ALA A 55 -5.48 -14.60 -8.12
N THR A 56 -5.29 -13.69 -9.06
CA THR A 56 -4.53 -13.95 -10.29
C THR A 56 -3.05 -14.17 -9.97
N ARG A 57 -2.28 -14.70 -10.91
CA ARG A 57 -0.83 -14.88 -10.73
C ARG A 57 -0.09 -13.56 -10.62
N GLU A 58 -0.54 -12.56 -11.34
CA GLU A 58 -0.02 -11.19 -11.31
C GLU A 58 -0.22 -10.56 -9.92
N VAL A 59 -1.43 -10.65 -9.37
CA VAL A 59 -1.73 -10.17 -8.01
C VAL A 59 -0.90 -10.94 -6.97
N ASP A 60 -0.80 -12.26 -7.08
CA ASP A 60 0.02 -13.07 -6.18
C ASP A 60 1.50 -12.69 -6.22
N GLY A 61 2.03 -12.35 -7.40
CA GLY A 61 3.42 -11.94 -7.59
C GLY A 61 3.73 -10.57 -6.95
N ILE A 62 2.84 -9.58 -7.15
CA ILE A 62 2.99 -8.26 -6.52
C ILE A 62 2.91 -8.37 -4.99
N VAL A 63 1.97 -9.17 -4.47
CA VAL A 63 1.83 -9.43 -3.03
C VAL A 63 3.08 -10.11 -2.48
N GLU A 64 3.66 -11.09 -3.20
CA GLU A 64 4.86 -11.80 -2.79
C GLU A 64 6.07 -10.86 -2.69
N MET A 65 6.30 -10.04 -3.71
CA MET A 65 7.36 -9.02 -3.71
C MET A 65 7.22 -8.08 -2.51
N MET A 66 6.02 -7.56 -2.24
CA MET A 66 5.82 -6.59 -1.18
C MET A 66 5.92 -7.20 0.22
N LEU A 67 5.44 -8.44 0.40
CA LEU A 67 5.62 -9.20 1.64
C LEU A 67 7.09 -9.52 1.88
N ASP A 68 7.83 -9.91 0.84
CA ASP A 68 9.26 -10.16 0.96
C ASP A 68 10.00 -8.88 1.34
N ALA A 69 9.73 -7.75 0.68
CA ALA A 69 10.36 -6.47 0.96
C ALA A 69 10.15 -6.01 2.42
N THR A 70 8.95 -6.21 2.97
CA THR A 70 8.62 -5.72 4.32
C THR A 70 8.93 -6.71 5.42
N ARG A 71 8.69 -8.01 5.22
CA ARG A 71 8.86 -9.03 6.26
C ARG A 71 10.27 -9.60 6.37
N HIS A 72 11.00 -9.61 5.24
CA HIS A 72 12.41 -9.99 5.18
C HIS A 72 13.31 -8.76 5.01
N CYS A 73 12.90 -7.63 5.60
CA CYS A 73 13.64 -6.38 5.51
C CYS A 73 15.05 -6.46 6.13
N ASP A 74 15.27 -7.35 7.10
CA ASP A 74 16.57 -7.57 7.72
C ASP A 74 17.58 -8.31 6.81
N GLU A 75 17.08 -9.01 5.79
CA GLU A 75 17.90 -9.76 4.86
C GLU A 75 18.55 -8.85 3.81
N PRO A 76 19.78 -9.12 3.35
CA PRO A 76 20.42 -8.33 2.31
C PRO A 76 19.58 -8.25 1.04
N LEU A 77 19.57 -7.09 0.38
CA LEU A 77 19.04 -6.95 -0.96
C LEU A 77 20.10 -7.42 -1.95
N THR A 78 19.81 -8.46 -2.75
CA THR A 78 20.73 -9.03 -3.74
C THR A 78 20.16 -8.93 -5.16
N ALA A 79 20.99 -9.15 -6.16
CA ALA A 79 20.55 -9.22 -7.54
C ALA A 79 19.51 -10.32 -7.74
N GLU A 80 19.76 -11.52 -7.17
CA GLU A 80 18.85 -12.68 -7.26
C GLU A 80 17.50 -12.38 -6.63
N ARG A 81 17.46 -11.63 -5.51
CA ARG A 81 16.23 -11.21 -4.85
C ARG A 81 15.43 -10.26 -5.74
N LEU A 82 16.09 -9.29 -6.36
CA LEU A 82 15.46 -8.36 -7.31
C LEU A 82 14.97 -9.08 -8.58
N TRP A 83 15.73 -10.04 -9.09
CA TRP A 83 15.31 -10.89 -10.22
C TRP A 83 14.10 -11.75 -9.86
N GLY A 84 14.06 -12.29 -8.64
CA GLY A 84 12.90 -13.01 -8.11
C GLY A 84 11.65 -12.12 -8.04
N TRP A 85 11.78 -10.88 -7.55
CA TRP A 85 10.69 -9.91 -7.55
C TRP A 85 10.20 -9.59 -8.95
N HIS A 86 11.13 -9.39 -9.88
CA HIS A 86 10.79 -9.12 -11.28
C HIS A 86 10.08 -10.32 -11.93
N ALA A 87 10.55 -11.54 -11.68
CA ALA A 87 9.91 -12.75 -12.18
C ALA A 87 8.49 -12.95 -11.60
N ALA A 88 8.28 -12.57 -10.34
CA ALA A 88 6.97 -12.60 -9.70
C ALA A 88 6.00 -11.57 -10.31
N LEU A 89 6.48 -10.38 -10.69
CA LEU A 89 5.67 -9.36 -11.36
C LEU A 89 5.24 -9.77 -12.78
N PHE A 90 6.08 -10.54 -13.48
CA PHE A 90 5.87 -10.91 -14.88
C PHE A 90 5.90 -12.43 -15.08
N PRO A 91 4.95 -13.19 -14.49
CA PRO A 91 4.97 -14.67 -14.49
C PRO A 91 4.77 -15.27 -15.89
N THR A 92 4.34 -14.47 -16.87
CA THR A 92 4.16 -14.88 -18.26
C THR A 92 5.35 -14.51 -19.16
N GLY A 93 6.34 -13.80 -18.64
CA GLY A 93 7.46 -13.27 -19.43
C GLY A 93 7.05 -12.13 -20.38
N ARG A 94 5.93 -11.45 -20.06
CA ARG A 94 5.39 -10.38 -20.90
C ARG A 94 4.97 -9.18 -20.06
N SER A 95 5.13 -8.00 -20.65
CA SER A 95 4.49 -6.75 -20.24
C SER A 95 3.51 -6.34 -21.34
N GLY A 96 2.22 -6.38 -21.04
CA GLY A 96 1.18 -6.24 -22.05
C GLY A 96 1.36 -7.27 -23.18
N LEU A 97 1.54 -6.76 -24.42
CA LEU A 97 1.75 -7.61 -25.60
C LEU A 97 3.23 -7.92 -25.87
N SER A 98 4.16 -7.17 -25.27
CA SER A 98 5.59 -7.29 -25.52
C SER A 98 6.23 -8.39 -24.69
N ARG A 99 7.18 -9.14 -25.27
CA ARG A 99 8.08 -9.99 -24.50
C ARG A 99 9.14 -9.13 -23.83
N ILE A 100 9.48 -9.46 -22.58
CA ILE A 100 10.51 -8.78 -21.81
C ILE A 100 11.50 -9.80 -21.23
N THR A 101 12.71 -9.34 -20.92
CA THR A 101 13.70 -10.12 -20.17
C THR A 101 13.24 -10.24 -18.74
N VAL A 102 12.99 -11.46 -18.24
CA VAL A 102 12.49 -11.70 -16.88
C VAL A 102 13.55 -12.41 -16.05
N GLY A 103 13.71 -11.99 -14.79
CA GLY A 103 14.66 -12.59 -13.86
C GLY A 103 16.14 -12.31 -14.19
N ALA A 104 16.41 -11.23 -14.94
CA ALA A 104 17.75 -10.75 -15.28
C ALA A 104 17.69 -9.25 -15.55
N TRP A 105 18.86 -8.60 -15.60
CA TRP A 105 18.95 -7.21 -16.05
C TRP A 105 18.61 -7.11 -17.54
N ARG A 106 18.04 -5.95 -17.96
CA ARG A 106 17.74 -5.67 -19.36
C ARG A 106 18.96 -5.75 -20.27
N THR A 107 18.70 -5.98 -21.55
CA THR A 107 19.71 -6.02 -22.60
C THR A 107 19.51 -4.85 -23.58
N ASP A 108 20.40 -4.72 -24.57
CA ASP A 108 20.30 -3.70 -25.64
C ASP A 108 19.46 -4.17 -26.85
N GLU A 109 18.80 -5.33 -26.78
CA GLU A 109 18.07 -5.92 -27.91
C GLU A 109 16.98 -5.00 -28.46
N HIS A 110 16.41 -4.12 -27.61
CA HIS A 110 15.35 -3.21 -27.97
C HIS A 110 15.79 -1.74 -28.05
N GLY A 111 17.12 -1.49 -28.10
CA GLY A 111 17.69 -0.15 -28.13
C GLY A 111 17.87 0.46 -26.73
N PRO A 112 18.20 1.77 -26.66
CA PRO A 112 18.45 2.44 -25.39
C PRO A 112 17.17 2.48 -24.54
N MET A 113 17.33 2.27 -23.24
CA MET A 113 16.22 2.37 -22.28
C MET A 113 15.78 3.83 -22.12
N GLN A 114 14.55 4.12 -22.51
CA GLN A 114 13.96 5.45 -22.42
C GLN A 114 12.63 5.43 -21.68
N VAL A 115 12.43 6.36 -20.77
CA VAL A 115 11.13 6.66 -20.16
C VAL A 115 10.44 7.68 -21.05
N VAL A 116 9.35 7.27 -21.68
CA VAL A 116 8.64 8.06 -22.68
C VAL A 116 7.18 8.29 -22.29
N SER A 117 6.59 9.37 -22.80
CA SER A 117 5.14 9.60 -22.78
C SER A 117 4.67 10.18 -24.10
N GLY A 118 3.39 10.06 -24.38
CA GLY A 118 2.78 10.54 -25.63
C GLY A 118 2.38 9.41 -26.57
N PRO A 119 1.67 9.72 -27.65
CA PRO A 119 1.24 8.73 -28.62
C PRO A 119 2.43 8.20 -29.44
N LEU A 120 2.30 6.98 -29.94
CA LEU A 120 3.32 6.32 -30.78
C LEU A 120 3.72 7.20 -31.97
N GLY A 121 5.02 7.43 -32.13
CA GLY A 121 5.59 8.29 -33.17
C GLY A 121 5.66 9.79 -32.81
N HIS A 122 5.18 10.18 -31.63
CA HIS A 122 5.27 11.53 -31.08
C HIS A 122 5.63 11.47 -29.57
N GLU A 123 6.48 10.51 -29.21
CA GLU A 123 6.89 10.31 -27.84
C GLU A 123 7.81 11.45 -27.37
N ARG A 124 7.56 11.90 -26.15
CA ARG A 124 8.50 12.76 -25.41
C ARG A 124 9.37 11.89 -24.53
N VAL A 125 10.68 11.93 -24.72
CA VAL A 125 11.65 11.27 -23.85
C VAL A 125 11.84 12.10 -22.59
N HIS A 126 11.49 11.55 -21.44
CA HIS A 126 11.68 12.15 -20.13
C HIS A 126 13.05 11.85 -19.54
N PHE A 127 13.51 10.63 -19.72
CA PHE A 127 14.78 10.15 -19.20
C PHE A 127 15.34 9.04 -20.10
N GLU A 128 16.68 8.96 -20.20
CA GLU A 128 17.39 7.86 -20.83
C GLU A 128 18.29 7.20 -19.76
N GLY A 129 18.06 5.92 -19.51
CA GLY A 129 18.84 5.12 -18.56
C GLY A 129 20.25 4.80 -19.06
N PRO A 130 21.14 4.31 -18.17
CA PRO A 130 22.46 3.85 -18.56
C PRO A 130 22.37 2.78 -19.66
N ALA A 131 23.36 2.73 -20.55
CA ALA A 131 23.47 1.64 -21.52
C ALA A 131 23.51 0.27 -20.82
N ALA A 132 22.85 -0.75 -21.41
CA ALA A 132 22.67 -2.06 -20.78
C ALA A 132 23.98 -2.71 -20.26
N PRO A 133 25.13 -2.63 -20.95
CA PRO A 133 26.40 -3.18 -20.43
C PRO A 133 26.86 -2.54 -19.10
N ARG A 134 26.36 -1.33 -18.76
CA ARG A 134 26.70 -0.67 -17.50
C ARG A 134 25.79 -1.08 -16.34
N VAL A 135 24.61 -1.61 -16.62
CA VAL A 135 23.56 -1.88 -15.62
C VAL A 135 24.07 -2.78 -14.51
N ALA A 136 24.76 -3.88 -14.83
CA ALA A 136 25.28 -4.80 -13.83
C ALA A 136 26.25 -4.12 -12.85
N GLY A 137 27.16 -3.27 -13.36
CA GLY A 137 28.10 -2.52 -12.52
C GLY A 137 27.43 -1.45 -11.67
N GLU A 138 26.43 -0.73 -12.23
CA GLU A 138 25.68 0.29 -11.49
C GLU A 138 24.82 -0.37 -10.39
N MET A 139 24.20 -1.52 -10.68
CA MET A 139 23.44 -2.29 -9.70
C MET A 139 24.33 -2.85 -8.59
N GLN A 140 25.54 -3.31 -8.90
CA GLN A 140 26.46 -3.77 -7.87
C GLN A 140 26.81 -2.64 -6.89
N ARG A 141 27.16 -1.45 -7.39
CA ARG A 141 27.41 -0.27 -6.53
C ARG A 141 26.21 0.10 -5.67
N PHE A 142 25.01 0.07 -6.27
CA PHE A 142 23.77 0.33 -5.57
C PHE A 142 23.55 -0.67 -4.42
N LEU A 143 23.71 -1.97 -4.69
CA LEU A 143 23.52 -3.05 -3.71
C LEU A 143 24.56 -2.98 -2.58
N ASP A 144 25.82 -2.71 -2.90
CA ASP A 144 26.89 -2.54 -1.91
C ASP A 144 26.60 -1.36 -0.97
N TRP A 145 26.17 -0.22 -1.53
CA TRP A 145 25.74 0.92 -0.73
C TRP A 145 24.48 0.60 0.11
N PHE A 146 23.47 0.00 -0.51
CA PHE A 146 22.19 -0.28 0.16
C PHE A 146 22.37 -1.22 1.35
N ASN A 147 23.27 -2.20 1.24
CA ASN A 147 23.58 -3.16 2.29
C ASN A 147 24.69 -2.68 3.27
N GLY A 148 25.24 -1.48 3.06
CA GLY A 148 26.30 -0.94 3.92
C GLY A 148 27.68 -1.57 3.71
N ALA A 149 27.89 -2.24 2.59
CA ALA A 149 29.16 -2.91 2.24
C ALA A 149 30.10 -2.05 1.37
N SER A 150 29.67 -0.86 0.96
CA SER A 150 30.44 0.01 0.07
C SER A 150 31.64 0.63 0.77
N THR A 151 32.82 0.51 0.15
CA THR A 151 34.04 1.21 0.55
C THR A 151 34.35 2.44 -0.31
N GLU A 152 33.63 2.60 -1.42
CA GLU A 152 33.86 3.68 -2.41
C GLU A 152 32.94 4.90 -2.21
N ILE A 153 31.90 4.76 -1.40
CA ILE A 153 30.90 5.81 -1.16
C ILE A 153 31.22 6.57 0.13
N SER A 154 30.98 7.88 0.11
CA SER A 154 31.18 8.73 1.28
C SER A 154 30.55 8.13 2.55
N PRO A 155 31.27 8.13 3.69
CA PRO A 155 30.70 7.71 4.98
C PRO A 155 29.38 8.39 5.32
N LEU A 156 29.20 9.67 4.95
CA LEU A 156 27.95 10.43 5.16
C LEU A 156 26.73 9.79 4.47
N LEU A 157 26.94 9.14 3.32
CA LEU A 157 25.87 8.42 2.60
C LEU A 157 25.64 7.00 3.15
N ILE A 158 26.64 6.43 3.83
CA ILE A 158 26.54 5.10 4.48
C ILE A 158 25.81 5.23 5.81
N GLU A 159 26.13 6.28 6.59
CA GLU A 159 25.53 6.55 7.90
C GLU A 159 24.23 7.38 7.83
N MET A 160 23.67 7.50 6.63
CA MET A 160 22.44 8.27 6.38
C MET A 160 21.26 7.70 7.19
N ASP A 161 20.42 8.60 7.69
CA ASP A 161 19.14 8.24 8.30
C ASP A 161 18.33 7.30 7.41
N GLY A 162 17.69 6.30 8.01
CA GLY A 162 17.01 5.24 7.28
C GLY A 162 15.89 5.72 6.35
N VAL A 163 15.20 6.81 6.71
CA VAL A 163 14.15 7.42 5.87
C VAL A 163 14.76 8.11 4.66
N LEU A 164 15.85 8.86 4.85
CA LEU A 164 16.60 9.47 3.74
C LEU A 164 17.19 8.39 2.84
N LYS A 165 17.67 7.29 3.43
CA LYS A 165 18.15 6.13 2.67
C LYS A 165 17.07 5.53 1.77
N ALA A 166 15.84 5.45 2.24
CA ALA A 166 14.71 5.00 1.42
C ALA A 166 14.45 5.92 0.22
N ALA A 167 14.51 7.24 0.44
CA ALA A 167 14.34 8.23 -0.63
C ALA A 167 15.44 8.14 -1.68
N VAL A 168 16.70 8.01 -1.26
CA VAL A 168 17.86 7.86 -2.16
C VAL A 168 17.80 6.51 -2.90
N ALA A 169 17.45 5.43 -2.21
CA ALA A 169 17.33 4.10 -2.81
C ALA A 169 16.29 4.07 -3.92
N HIS A 170 15.14 4.68 -3.68
CA HIS A 170 14.10 4.81 -4.69
C HIS A 170 14.60 5.54 -5.94
N LEU A 171 15.15 6.75 -5.76
CA LEU A 171 15.65 7.58 -6.85
C LEU A 171 16.77 6.89 -7.62
N TRP A 172 17.73 6.31 -6.92
CA TRP A 172 18.88 5.67 -7.55
C TRP A 172 18.47 4.45 -8.35
N PHE A 173 17.63 3.57 -7.77
CA PHE A 173 17.12 2.40 -8.47
C PHE A 173 16.36 2.77 -9.75
N VAL A 174 15.43 3.73 -9.66
CA VAL A 174 14.63 4.15 -10.84
C VAL A 174 15.48 4.88 -11.88
N THR A 175 16.62 5.45 -11.47
CA THR A 175 17.57 6.09 -12.38
C THR A 175 18.45 5.07 -13.10
N ILE A 176 18.87 3.99 -12.44
CA ILE A 176 19.54 2.86 -13.11
C ILE A 176 18.59 2.19 -14.10
N HIS A 177 17.33 2.05 -13.74
CA HIS A 177 16.28 1.45 -14.56
C HIS A 177 16.68 0.06 -15.08
N PRO A 178 16.97 -0.91 -14.18
CA PRO A 178 17.68 -2.12 -14.53
C PRO A 178 16.86 -3.16 -15.30
N PHE A 179 15.55 -3.01 -15.41
CA PHE A 179 14.64 -3.95 -16.06
C PHE A 179 13.96 -3.33 -17.30
N ASP A 180 13.42 -4.16 -18.17
CA ASP A 180 12.65 -3.72 -19.35
C ASP A 180 11.31 -3.06 -18.93
N ASP A 181 10.72 -3.53 -17.81
CA ASP A 181 9.51 -2.96 -17.19
C ASP A 181 9.48 -3.26 -15.69
N GLY A 182 8.51 -2.69 -14.94
CA GLY A 182 8.32 -2.94 -13.51
C GLY A 182 9.27 -2.16 -12.59
N ASN A 183 10.15 -1.32 -13.15
CA ASN A 183 11.14 -0.57 -12.36
C ASN A 183 10.51 0.32 -11.30
N GLY A 184 9.38 0.97 -11.60
CA GLY A 184 8.66 1.81 -10.64
C GLY A 184 8.11 1.01 -9.46
N ARG A 185 7.48 -0.14 -9.72
CA ARG A 185 6.94 -1.03 -8.66
C ARG A 185 8.06 -1.58 -7.78
N ILE A 186 9.17 -2.02 -8.38
CA ILE A 186 10.33 -2.53 -7.65
C ILE A 186 11.04 -1.41 -6.87
N ALA A 187 11.19 -0.20 -7.43
CA ALA A 187 11.75 0.95 -6.72
C ALA A 187 10.95 1.30 -5.46
N ARG A 188 9.61 1.24 -5.53
CA ARG A 188 8.74 1.42 -4.37
C ARG A 188 8.91 0.29 -3.35
N ALA A 189 9.02 -0.97 -3.80
CA ALA A 189 9.31 -2.08 -2.89
C ALA A 189 10.68 -1.95 -2.21
N VAL A 190 11.71 -1.47 -2.91
CA VAL A 190 13.02 -1.16 -2.33
C VAL A 190 12.93 -0.03 -1.29
N ALA A 191 12.15 1.02 -1.57
CA ALA A 191 11.90 2.09 -0.59
C ALA A 191 11.15 1.55 0.64
N GLU A 192 10.12 0.71 0.46
CA GLU A 192 9.39 0.06 1.55
C GLU A 192 10.29 -0.83 2.41
N LEU A 193 11.22 -1.59 1.78
CA LEU A 193 12.21 -2.38 2.50
C LEU A 193 13.12 -1.49 3.36
N ALA A 194 13.61 -0.37 2.81
CA ALA A 194 14.45 0.57 3.56
C ALA A 194 13.70 1.22 4.72
N LEU A 195 12.44 1.62 4.51
CA LEU A 195 11.58 2.17 5.55
C LEU A 195 11.25 1.14 6.64
N ALA A 196 11.00 -0.13 6.27
CA ALA A 196 10.78 -1.20 7.23
C ALA A 196 12.02 -1.45 8.11
N ARG A 197 13.22 -1.35 7.54
CA ARG A 197 14.49 -1.37 8.30
C ARG A 197 14.59 -0.19 9.26
N ALA A 198 14.28 1.01 8.79
CA ALA A 198 14.33 2.23 9.61
C ALA A 198 13.34 2.18 10.78
N ASP A 199 12.13 1.67 10.54
CA ASP A 199 11.10 1.51 11.58
C ASP A 199 11.42 0.37 12.57
N GLY A 200 12.34 -0.53 12.23
CA GLY A 200 12.61 -1.77 12.99
C GLY A 200 11.37 -2.65 13.13
N SER A 201 10.44 -2.57 12.19
CA SER A 201 9.15 -3.26 12.23
C SER A 201 8.81 -3.91 10.89
N LYS A 202 8.41 -5.18 10.97
CA LYS A 202 7.88 -5.95 9.83
C LYS A 202 6.42 -5.61 9.51
N GLU A 203 5.76 -4.91 10.41
CA GLU A 203 4.37 -4.46 10.27
C GLU A 203 4.38 -2.96 9.92
N ARG A 204 3.82 -2.63 8.77
CA ARG A 204 3.68 -1.27 8.28
C ARG A 204 2.27 -0.77 8.55
N PHE A 205 2.16 0.48 8.99
CA PHE A 205 0.87 1.13 9.29
C PHE A 205 0.64 2.38 8.46
N TYR A 206 1.46 2.65 7.44
CA TYR A 206 1.30 3.71 6.46
C TYR A 206 1.73 3.22 5.07
N SER A 207 1.24 3.85 4.03
CA SER A 207 1.50 3.50 2.63
C SER A 207 2.15 4.67 1.92
N MET A 208 3.44 4.51 1.52
CA MET A 208 4.13 5.51 0.70
C MET A 208 3.48 5.65 -0.67
N SER A 209 3.06 4.54 -1.28
CA SER A 209 2.40 4.57 -2.58
C SER A 209 1.07 5.32 -2.57
N TRP A 210 0.37 5.39 -1.42
CA TRP A 210 -0.80 6.25 -1.29
C TRP A 210 -0.42 7.73 -1.43
N GLY A 211 0.62 8.19 -0.75
CA GLY A 211 1.11 9.58 -0.82
C GLY A 211 1.65 9.94 -2.21
N ILE A 212 2.34 9.00 -2.85
CA ILE A 212 2.86 9.16 -4.22
C ILE A 212 1.71 9.25 -5.22
N GLU A 213 0.71 8.36 -5.13
CA GLU A 213 -0.44 8.35 -6.06
C GLU A 213 -1.26 9.63 -5.94
N ALA A 214 -1.47 10.12 -4.72
CA ALA A 214 -2.17 11.39 -4.48
C ALA A 214 -1.47 12.59 -5.13
N THR A 215 -0.15 12.53 -5.31
CA THR A 215 0.67 13.57 -5.96
C THR A 215 1.39 13.03 -7.20
N ARG A 216 0.77 12.09 -7.94
CA ARG A 216 1.39 11.36 -9.06
C ARG A 216 2.06 12.26 -10.09
N ARG A 217 1.43 13.39 -10.44
CA ARG A 217 2.01 14.35 -11.40
C ARG A 217 3.30 14.96 -10.86
N GLU A 218 3.33 15.34 -9.60
CA GLU A 218 4.52 15.90 -8.96
C GLU A 218 5.64 14.86 -8.88
N TYR A 219 5.28 13.61 -8.58
CA TYR A 219 6.23 12.49 -8.56
C TYR A 219 7.04 12.40 -9.86
N TYR A 220 6.38 12.36 -11.00
CA TYR A 220 7.07 12.27 -12.28
C TYR A 220 7.86 13.55 -12.62
N LEU A 221 7.36 14.73 -12.22
CA LEU A 221 8.10 15.98 -12.39
C LEU A 221 9.38 16.02 -11.54
N GLN A 222 9.31 15.54 -10.29
CA GLN A 222 10.49 15.46 -9.41
C GLN A 222 11.51 14.45 -9.95
N LEU A 223 11.08 13.29 -10.44
CA LEU A 223 11.98 12.34 -11.10
C LEU A 223 12.66 12.97 -12.33
N GLU A 224 11.89 13.51 -13.26
CA GLU A 224 12.43 14.10 -14.49
C GLU A 224 13.42 15.25 -14.19
N SER A 225 13.06 16.16 -13.28
CA SER A 225 13.90 17.29 -12.92
C SER A 225 15.20 16.87 -12.24
N THR A 226 15.12 15.88 -11.33
CA THR A 226 16.30 15.39 -10.59
C THR A 226 17.23 14.58 -11.50
N GLN A 227 16.68 13.69 -12.32
CA GLN A 227 17.46 12.86 -13.25
C GLN A 227 18.15 13.65 -14.36
N ARG A 228 17.61 14.80 -14.74
CA ARG A 228 18.21 15.72 -15.74
C ARG A 228 19.04 16.84 -15.14
N GLY A 229 18.95 17.01 -13.81
CA GLY A 229 19.59 18.09 -13.08
C GLY A 229 21.04 17.82 -12.74
N SER A 230 21.53 18.58 -11.77
CA SER A 230 22.81 18.36 -11.12
C SER A 230 22.71 17.20 -10.12
N MET A 231 23.83 16.94 -9.39
CA MET A 231 23.84 15.97 -8.28
C MET A 231 23.11 16.46 -7.02
N ASP A 232 22.49 17.65 -7.05
CA ASP A 232 21.65 18.16 -5.96
C ASP A 232 20.28 17.50 -6.00
N ILE A 233 20.01 16.62 -5.03
CA ILE A 233 18.75 15.89 -4.89
C ILE A 233 17.86 16.46 -3.77
N THR A 234 18.15 17.66 -3.28
CA THR A 234 17.43 18.28 -2.14
C THR A 234 15.92 18.39 -2.40
N SER A 235 15.52 18.77 -3.62
CA SER A 235 14.11 18.87 -3.99
C SER A 235 13.39 17.52 -3.96
N TRP A 236 14.07 16.46 -4.43
CA TRP A 236 13.57 15.10 -4.33
C TRP A 236 13.38 14.64 -2.88
N LEU A 237 14.39 14.86 -2.03
CA LEU A 237 14.31 14.50 -0.62
C LEU A 237 13.16 15.24 0.09
N ALA A 238 13.03 16.54 -0.14
CA ALA A 238 11.95 17.35 0.44
C ALA A 238 10.56 16.82 -0.03
N TRP A 239 10.42 16.52 -1.30
CA TRP A 239 9.18 15.95 -1.83
C TRP A 239 8.87 14.58 -1.25
N PHE A 240 9.87 13.68 -1.14
CA PHE A 240 9.71 12.34 -0.58
C PHE A 240 9.28 12.40 0.90
N LEU A 241 9.91 13.26 1.70
CA LEU A 241 9.52 13.49 3.09
C LEU A 241 8.10 14.04 3.20
N GLY A 242 7.71 14.96 2.32
CA GLY A 242 6.33 15.45 2.26
C GLY A 242 5.32 14.37 1.85
N CYS A 243 5.71 13.39 1.01
CA CYS A 243 4.88 12.22 0.73
C CYS A 243 4.74 11.32 1.95
N LEU A 244 5.81 11.10 2.69
CA LEU A 244 5.79 10.30 3.91
C LEU A 244 4.89 10.93 4.97
N ASP A 245 4.99 12.23 5.20
CA ASP A 245 4.17 12.98 6.13
C ASP A 245 2.67 12.82 5.81
N ARG A 246 2.27 13.08 4.57
CA ARG A 246 0.89 12.83 4.10
C ARG A 246 0.44 11.38 4.26
N SER A 247 1.34 10.43 4.06
CA SER A 247 1.05 9.01 4.23
C SER A 247 0.81 8.62 5.67
N LEU A 248 1.53 9.24 6.60
CA LEU A 248 1.34 9.09 8.04
C LEU A 248 -0.01 9.66 8.49
N ASP A 249 -0.36 10.87 8.04
CA ASP A 249 -1.67 11.49 8.32
C ASP A 249 -2.84 10.64 7.81
N ALA A 250 -2.73 10.13 6.58
CA ALA A 250 -3.75 9.24 6.00
C ALA A 250 -3.87 7.91 6.77
N SER A 251 -2.76 7.40 7.27
CA SER A 251 -2.72 6.18 8.07
C SER A 251 -3.44 6.34 9.42
N GLU A 252 -3.34 7.49 10.06
CA GLU A 252 -4.09 7.77 11.29
C GLU A 252 -5.60 7.69 11.06
N ALA A 253 -6.08 8.17 9.91
CA ALA A 253 -7.48 8.07 9.54
C ALA A 253 -7.93 6.62 9.30
N LEU A 254 -7.12 5.83 8.56
CA LEU A 254 -7.39 4.42 8.25
C LEU A 254 -7.34 3.53 9.50
N THR A 255 -6.27 3.65 10.28
CA THR A 255 -6.09 2.87 11.51
C THR A 255 -7.10 3.29 12.58
N GLY A 256 -7.42 4.58 12.65
CA GLY A 256 -8.48 5.09 13.52
C GLY A 256 -9.85 4.46 13.25
N ALA A 257 -10.18 4.18 11.99
CA ALA A 257 -11.41 3.46 11.63
C ALA A 257 -11.38 1.99 12.10
N VAL A 258 -10.26 1.31 11.92
CA VAL A 258 -10.06 -0.07 12.43
C VAL A 258 -10.19 -0.10 13.95
N PHE A 259 -9.59 0.86 14.65
CA PHE A 259 -9.66 0.94 16.11
C PHE A 259 -11.05 1.27 16.63
N ARG A 260 -11.78 2.18 15.96
CA ARG A 260 -13.18 2.45 16.30
C ARG A 260 -14.04 1.21 16.11
N LYS A 261 -13.89 0.52 14.98
CA LYS A 261 -14.60 -0.74 14.69
C LYS A 261 -14.32 -1.79 15.77
N ALA A 262 -13.09 -1.94 16.18
CA ALA A 262 -12.68 -2.91 17.19
C ALA A 262 -13.20 -2.59 18.59
N ARG A 263 -13.11 -1.34 19.04
CA ARG A 263 -13.69 -0.91 20.33
C ARG A 263 -15.20 -1.15 20.33
N LEU A 264 -15.87 -0.88 19.22
CA LEU A 264 -17.28 -1.15 19.08
C LEU A 264 -17.61 -2.64 19.23
N TRP A 265 -16.83 -3.52 18.59
CA TRP A 265 -17.00 -4.96 18.71
C TRP A 265 -16.75 -5.49 20.13
N GLN A 266 -15.74 -4.97 20.79
CA GLN A 266 -15.48 -5.31 22.19
C GLN A 266 -16.68 -4.91 23.09
N ARG A 267 -17.16 -3.67 22.96
CA ARG A 267 -18.34 -3.18 23.72
C ARG A 267 -19.60 -3.98 23.42
N LEU A 268 -19.80 -4.38 22.13
CA LEU A 268 -20.90 -5.26 21.73
C LEU A 268 -20.85 -6.64 22.39
N ALA A 269 -19.65 -7.21 22.49
CA ALA A 269 -19.45 -8.50 23.14
C ALA A 269 -19.71 -8.42 24.65
N GLU A 270 -19.19 -7.38 25.32
CA GLU A 270 -19.40 -7.10 26.74
C GLU A 270 -20.87 -6.84 27.08
N ALA A 271 -21.61 -6.14 26.19
CA ALA A 271 -23.03 -5.86 26.36
C ALA A 271 -23.96 -7.05 26.05
N GLY A 272 -23.41 -8.17 25.53
CA GLY A 272 -24.21 -9.33 25.16
C GLY A 272 -25.12 -9.13 23.95
N ALA A 273 -24.71 -8.28 23.00
CA ALA A 273 -25.47 -7.95 21.80
C ALA A 273 -25.87 -9.21 21.01
N ASN A 274 -27.11 -9.24 20.50
CA ASN A 274 -27.62 -10.31 19.68
C ASN A 274 -27.10 -10.23 18.23
N GLU A 275 -27.32 -11.28 17.42
CA GLU A 275 -26.82 -11.36 16.04
C GLU A 275 -27.35 -10.24 15.15
N ARG A 276 -28.60 -9.83 15.29
CA ARG A 276 -29.20 -8.74 14.49
C ARG A 276 -28.53 -7.41 14.81
N GLN A 277 -28.27 -7.12 16.10
CA GLN A 277 -27.59 -5.92 16.55
C GLN A 277 -26.15 -5.87 16.02
N ARG A 278 -25.45 -7.00 16.08
CA ARG A 278 -24.09 -7.13 15.50
C ARG A 278 -24.08 -6.92 13.99
N ALA A 279 -24.96 -7.60 13.27
CA ALA A 279 -25.07 -7.47 11.81
C ALA A 279 -25.43 -6.01 11.39
N MET A 280 -26.34 -5.36 12.11
CA MET A 280 -26.74 -3.98 11.83
C MET A 280 -25.57 -3.00 12.03
N LEU A 281 -24.85 -3.09 13.13
CA LEU A 281 -23.69 -2.23 13.39
C LEU A 281 -22.55 -2.50 12.42
N SER A 282 -22.30 -3.76 12.03
CA SER A 282 -21.37 -4.07 10.94
C SER A 282 -21.76 -3.33 9.66
N ARG A 283 -23.03 -3.44 9.27
CA ARG A 283 -23.52 -2.81 8.04
C ARG A 283 -23.43 -1.28 8.07
N MET A 284 -23.63 -0.65 9.23
CA MET A 284 -23.51 0.80 9.41
C MET A 284 -22.04 1.29 9.32
N LEU A 285 -21.07 0.41 9.51
CA LEU A 285 -19.64 0.72 9.44
C LEU A 285 -19.03 0.46 8.06
N GLU A 286 -19.81 -0.10 7.11
CA GLU A 286 -19.31 -0.31 5.76
C GLU A 286 -19.20 1.02 4.99
N PRO A 287 -18.19 1.17 4.10
CA PRO A 287 -17.94 2.41 3.36
C PRO A 287 -19.10 2.87 2.47
N ASP A 288 -19.94 1.93 2.05
CA ASP A 288 -21.12 2.18 1.20
C ASP A 288 -22.39 2.50 1.99
N TRP A 289 -22.31 2.63 3.33
CA TRP A 289 -23.44 3.01 4.14
C TRP A 289 -23.83 4.48 3.90
N VAL A 290 -25.03 4.70 3.40
CA VAL A 290 -25.56 6.04 3.12
C VAL A 290 -26.66 6.41 4.11
N GLY A 291 -26.50 7.59 4.74
CA GLY A 291 -27.49 8.21 5.61
C GLY A 291 -27.53 7.63 7.03
N TYR A 292 -28.64 7.90 7.71
CA TYR A 292 -28.83 7.53 9.12
C TYR A 292 -29.67 6.26 9.26
N LEU A 293 -29.52 5.59 10.41
CA LEU A 293 -30.40 4.48 10.78
C LEU A 293 -31.73 5.03 11.30
N SER A 294 -32.86 4.51 10.80
CA SER A 294 -34.18 4.67 11.38
C SER A 294 -34.74 3.31 11.82
N THR A 295 -35.77 3.30 12.67
CA THR A 295 -36.39 2.04 13.09
C THR A 295 -36.96 1.26 11.90
N ALA A 296 -37.53 1.96 10.90
CA ALA A 296 -38.03 1.34 9.67
C ALA A 296 -36.89 0.72 8.85
N LYS A 297 -35.75 1.43 8.66
CA LYS A 297 -34.56 0.93 7.95
C LYS A 297 -33.95 -0.28 8.66
N TYR A 298 -33.87 -0.25 10.01
CA TYR A 298 -33.45 -1.39 10.82
C TYR A 298 -34.37 -2.59 10.59
N ALA A 299 -35.68 -2.44 10.74
CA ALA A 299 -36.69 -3.51 10.58
C ALA A 299 -36.56 -4.19 9.21
N THR A 300 -36.40 -3.38 8.14
CA THR A 300 -36.24 -3.88 6.77
C THR A 300 -34.93 -4.68 6.60
N LEU A 301 -33.81 -4.13 7.03
CA LEU A 301 -32.48 -4.78 6.85
C LEU A 301 -32.33 -6.02 7.72
N ALA A 302 -32.79 -5.97 8.97
CA ALA A 302 -32.74 -7.08 9.91
C ALA A 302 -33.88 -8.09 9.78
N LYS A 303 -34.82 -7.86 8.82
CA LYS A 303 -36.01 -8.70 8.57
C LYS A 303 -36.78 -9.01 9.84
N CYS A 304 -37.08 -7.99 10.66
CA CYS A 304 -37.77 -8.13 11.92
C CYS A 304 -38.96 -7.13 12.04
N SER A 305 -39.83 -7.29 13.06
CA SER A 305 -40.91 -6.36 13.31
C SER A 305 -40.41 -4.98 13.75
N HIS A 306 -41.20 -3.95 13.54
CA HIS A 306 -40.88 -2.58 13.97
C HIS A 306 -40.63 -2.47 15.48
N ASP A 307 -41.38 -3.25 16.29
CA ASP A 307 -41.23 -3.26 17.74
C ASP A 307 -39.92 -3.94 18.15
N THR A 308 -39.53 -5.01 17.46
CA THR A 308 -38.22 -5.67 17.66
C THR A 308 -37.08 -4.71 17.31
N ALA A 309 -37.17 -4.03 16.15
CA ALA A 309 -36.17 -3.05 15.73
C ALA A 309 -36.04 -1.90 16.73
N LEU A 310 -37.17 -1.38 17.24
CA LEU A 310 -37.19 -0.31 18.24
C LEU A 310 -36.54 -0.75 19.56
N ARG A 311 -36.78 -1.99 20.01
CA ARG A 311 -36.18 -2.54 21.21
C ARG A 311 -34.67 -2.70 21.01
N ASP A 312 -34.24 -3.33 19.92
CA ASP A 312 -32.81 -3.53 19.60
C ASP A 312 -32.07 -2.18 19.55
N ILE A 313 -32.66 -1.15 18.94
CA ILE A 313 -32.08 0.21 18.89
C ILE A 313 -32.01 0.85 20.29
N LYS A 314 -33.05 0.71 21.11
CA LYS A 314 -33.03 1.25 22.48
C LYS A 314 -31.94 0.64 23.34
N GLU A 315 -31.69 -0.66 23.19
CA GLU A 315 -30.59 -1.36 23.87
C GLU A 315 -29.22 -0.83 23.37
N LEU A 316 -29.04 -0.69 22.06
CA LEU A 316 -27.83 -0.12 21.49
C LEU A 316 -27.56 1.33 21.95
N VAL A 317 -28.61 2.13 22.13
CA VAL A 317 -28.52 3.48 22.70
C VAL A 317 -28.16 3.43 24.17
N ALA A 318 -28.80 2.55 24.94
CA ALA A 318 -28.49 2.38 26.38
C ALA A 318 -27.05 1.95 26.63
N TRP A 319 -26.47 1.17 25.72
CA TRP A 319 -25.06 0.77 25.77
C TRP A 319 -24.10 1.85 25.21
N GLY A 320 -24.64 3.00 24.71
CA GLY A 320 -23.83 4.07 24.10
C GLY A 320 -23.11 3.65 22.84
N LEU A 321 -23.63 2.68 22.10
CA LEU A 321 -23.08 2.21 20.82
C LEU A 321 -23.69 2.97 19.62
N VAL A 322 -24.87 3.53 19.85
CA VAL A 322 -25.63 4.33 18.88
C VAL A 322 -26.20 5.55 19.60
N ALA A 323 -26.07 6.71 18.98
CA ALA A 323 -26.66 7.96 19.47
C ALA A 323 -27.84 8.40 18.62
N ARG A 324 -28.82 9.03 19.25
CA ARG A 324 -29.90 9.72 18.55
C ARG A 324 -29.40 11.02 17.96
N ASN A 325 -29.73 11.31 16.71
CA ASN A 325 -29.44 12.62 16.10
C ASN A 325 -30.33 13.73 16.67
N GLU A 326 -29.72 14.86 17.00
CA GLU A 326 -30.42 16.01 17.60
C GLU A 326 -31.38 16.72 16.63
N ALA A 327 -31.04 16.77 15.33
CA ALA A 327 -31.86 17.36 14.29
C ALA A 327 -32.76 16.29 13.68
N GLY A 328 -33.96 16.10 14.24
CA GLY A 328 -34.92 15.15 13.74
C GLY A 328 -36.28 15.81 13.54
N GLY A 329 -36.75 15.89 12.27
CA GLY A 329 -38.14 16.15 11.94
C GLY A 329 -39.03 14.96 12.34
N ARG A 330 -40.04 14.62 11.55
CA ARG A 330 -41.06 13.59 11.85
C ARG A 330 -40.53 12.15 12.08
N SER A 331 -39.22 11.84 11.86
CA SER A 331 -38.64 10.51 12.11
C SER A 331 -37.35 10.60 12.93
N THR A 332 -37.30 9.83 14.02
CA THR A 332 -36.08 9.67 14.83
C THR A 332 -35.03 8.90 14.03
N SER A 333 -33.81 9.44 13.99
CA SER A 333 -32.66 8.80 13.33
C SER A 333 -31.51 8.65 14.29
N TYR A 334 -30.63 7.69 13.97
CA TYR A 334 -29.53 7.27 14.84
C TYR A 334 -28.24 7.17 14.04
N ARG A 335 -27.09 7.42 14.70
CA ARG A 335 -25.73 7.23 14.18
C ARG A 335 -24.93 6.35 15.12
N VAL A 336 -23.90 5.70 14.60
CA VAL A 336 -22.93 4.98 15.42
C VAL A 336 -22.16 6.00 16.26
N GLU A 337 -21.98 5.72 17.55
CA GLU A 337 -21.14 6.49 18.45
C GLU A 337 -19.77 5.81 18.51
N GLY A 338 -18.72 6.52 18.04
CA GLY A 338 -17.35 6.00 17.90
C GLY A 338 -16.37 6.58 18.88
#